data_f0252fc51c17a32ea2303b9054dc41e2
#
_entry.id   f0252fc51c17a32ea2303b9054dc41e2
#
_cell.length_a   1.000
_cell.length_b   1.000
_cell.length_c   1.000
_cell.angle_alpha   90.00
_cell.angle_beta   90.00
_cell.angle_gamma   90.00
#
_symmetry.space_group_name_H-M   'P 1'
#
loop_
_entity.id
_entity.type
_entity.pdbx_description
1 polymer ?
#
loop_
_entity_poly.entity_id
_entity_poly.type
_entity_poly.pdbx_seq_one_letter_code
_entity_poly.pdbx_strand_id
1 'polypeptide(L)'
;MPGYDFSGIDVLIIGDVMLDRYHFGTVSRISPEAPVPVVNVKKMTQTLGGAGNVANNIAHLQSGAVMVGACGKDADALALKCMLDDINTKYSFVETESPTTTKLRVIGDKQQIVRLDFEEITPIKDKLADTAMSMIKKELDRCSAVVISDYGKGFCTFEMCEEVIRLASNRKIPVIVDPKGSDWRKYAGATTITPNVKELGEAVGRQIENRDEEIILAAREVIERTRVNYMVVTRSEKGITIVWREEYMHIPTEAREVFDVSGAGDTVVASLALCLGKGFEISEAVKVANKAAGIVVSKVGTAPVLLRELNDSFNMHSKIVTPEQLDSYLNRTKGMKKKIVFTNGCFDILHKGHVTYLRKAAALGDVLILGLNSDASVKRLKGENRPINSEMDRAEVLSALEFIDVIAIFDEDTPLELIRRIQPDVLVKGGDYTVEGVVGREFAKKTVIIDFVDGYSTTKTIEIMQGADK
;
A
#
# COMPACT_ATOMS: atom_id res chain seq x y z
N MET A 1 5.26 -15.76 1.08
CA MET A 1 4.37 -15.95 -0.10
C MET A 1 5.04 -15.31 -1.30
N PRO A 2 4.89 -15.82 -2.54
CA PRO A 2 5.28 -15.05 -3.71
C PRO A 2 4.56 -13.71 -3.65
N GLY A 3 5.25 -12.63 -4.01
CA GLY A 3 4.68 -11.28 -4.00
C GLY A 3 3.53 -11.14 -5.01
N TYR A 4 2.73 -10.09 -4.87
CA TYR A 4 1.72 -9.74 -5.86
C TYR A 4 2.38 -9.44 -7.20
N ASP A 5 1.77 -9.90 -8.28
CA ASP A 5 2.17 -9.66 -9.66
C ASP A 5 0.91 -9.31 -10.48
N PHE A 6 0.89 -8.10 -11.01
CA PHE A 6 -0.21 -7.58 -11.83
C PHE A 6 0.12 -7.54 -13.32
N SER A 7 1.23 -8.17 -13.74
CA SER A 7 1.57 -8.28 -15.16
C SER A 7 0.46 -8.99 -15.96
N GLY A 8 0.28 -8.55 -17.20
CA GLY A 8 -0.74 -9.10 -18.10
C GLY A 8 -2.19 -8.68 -17.80
N ILE A 9 -2.39 -7.70 -16.90
CA ILE A 9 -3.66 -7.04 -16.67
C ILE A 9 -3.66 -5.69 -17.37
N ASP A 10 -4.70 -5.41 -18.15
CA ASP A 10 -4.99 -4.09 -18.69
C ASP A 10 -6.28 -3.58 -18.06
N VAL A 11 -6.24 -2.34 -17.55
CA VAL A 11 -7.39 -1.66 -16.94
C VAL A 11 -7.84 -0.53 -17.85
N LEU A 12 -9.12 -0.52 -18.21
CA LEU A 12 -9.74 0.61 -18.91
C LEU A 12 -10.20 1.65 -17.90
N ILE A 13 -9.64 2.83 -17.97
CA ILE A 13 -9.99 3.96 -17.11
C ILE A 13 -10.82 4.95 -17.93
N ILE A 14 -12.01 5.24 -17.44
CA ILE A 14 -12.96 6.16 -18.04
C ILE A 14 -13.23 7.26 -17.04
N GLY A 15 -13.00 8.54 -17.40
CA GLY A 15 -13.26 9.56 -16.40
C GLY A 15 -12.73 10.95 -16.72
N ASP A 16 -12.84 11.79 -15.71
CA ASP A 16 -12.42 13.18 -15.77
C ASP A 16 -10.90 13.26 -15.56
N VAL A 17 -10.18 13.64 -16.61
CA VAL A 17 -8.73 13.85 -16.55
C VAL A 17 -8.42 15.27 -16.12
N MET A 18 -7.38 15.44 -15.31
CA MET A 18 -6.96 16.76 -14.85
C MET A 18 -5.49 16.83 -14.56
N LEU A 19 -4.97 18.07 -14.54
CA LEU A 19 -3.59 18.38 -14.21
C LEU A 19 -3.53 19.06 -12.85
N ASP A 20 -2.76 18.51 -11.91
CA ASP A 20 -2.45 19.16 -10.64
C ASP A 20 -1.11 19.88 -10.76
N ARG A 21 -1.09 21.20 -10.53
CA ARG A 21 0.11 22.05 -10.53
C ARG A 21 0.41 22.57 -9.14
N TYR A 22 1.69 22.63 -8.81
CA TYR A 22 2.17 23.14 -7.55
C TYR A 22 3.24 24.19 -7.78
N HIS A 23 3.03 25.39 -7.26
CA HIS A 23 4.01 26.46 -7.22
C HIS A 23 4.51 26.61 -5.78
N PHE A 24 5.73 26.20 -5.54
CA PHE A 24 6.38 26.30 -4.22
C PHE A 24 7.22 27.56 -4.16
N GLY A 25 7.07 28.32 -3.08
CA GLY A 25 7.82 29.56 -2.89
C GLY A 25 7.95 29.96 -1.44
N THR A 26 8.52 31.16 -1.23
CA THR A 26 8.65 31.80 0.08
C THR A 26 7.76 33.03 0.15
N VAL A 27 7.19 33.30 1.32
CA VAL A 27 6.38 34.48 1.61
C VAL A 27 7.22 35.43 2.48
N SER A 28 7.70 36.52 1.92
CA SER A 28 8.56 37.47 2.64
C SER A 28 7.92 38.84 2.83
N ARG A 29 6.80 39.14 2.18
CA ARG A 29 6.12 40.45 2.25
C ARG A 29 4.63 40.33 1.91
N ILE A 30 3.88 41.31 2.35
CA ILE A 30 2.51 41.58 1.91
C ILE A 30 2.57 42.49 0.68
N SER A 31 1.63 42.30 -0.25
CA SER A 31 1.51 43.16 -1.44
C SER A 31 1.22 44.61 -1.03
N PRO A 32 1.84 45.61 -1.69
CA PRO A 32 1.46 47.00 -1.51
C PRO A 32 0.10 47.32 -2.16
N GLU A 33 -0.41 46.48 -3.04
CA GLU A 33 -1.64 46.70 -3.79
C GLU A 33 -2.89 46.15 -3.09
N ALA A 34 -2.70 45.14 -2.20
CA ALA A 34 -3.78 44.49 -1.46
C ALA A 34 -3.23 43.75 -0.23
N PRO A 35 -4.03 43.47 0.81
CA PRO A 35 -3.59 42.77 2.02
C PRO A 35 -3.44 41.25 1.78
N VAL A 36 -2.67 40.88 0.78
CA VAL A 36 -2.39 39.48 0.41
C VAL A 36 -0.89 39.19 0.39
N PRO A 37 -0.46 37.96 0.71
CA PRO A 37 0.95 37.60 0.66
C PRO A 37 1.49 37.58 -0.77
N VAL A 38 2.75 37.99 -0.94
CA VAL A 38 3.50 37.83 -2.20
C VAL A 38 4.32 36.55 -2.10
N VAL A 39 4.01 35.57 -2.95
CA VAL A 39 4.76 34.32 -3.02
C VAL A 39 5.85 34.44 -4.07
N ASN A 40 7.10 34.34 -3.65
CA ASN A 40 8.25 34.28 -4.56
C ASN A 40 8.47 32.80 -4.96
N VAL A 41 7.95 32.40 -6.12
CA VAL A 41 8.00 31.04 -6.62
C VAL A 41 9.44 30.62 -6.90
N LYS A 42 9.84 29.47 -6.33
CA LYS A 42 11.18 28.87 -6.46
C LYS A 42 11.17 27.56 -7.25
N LYS A 43 10.07 26.83 -7.18
CA LYS A 43 9.92 25.51 -7.82
C LYS A 43 8.49 25.36 -8.31
N MET A 44 8.35 24.79 -9.50
CA MET A 44 7.07 24.36 -10.06
C MET A 44 7.11 22.87 -10.32
N THR A 45 6.03 22.19 -9.98
CA THR A 45 5.83 20.76 -10.31
C THR A 45 4.43 20.56 -10.82
N GLN A 46 4.24 19.50 -11.57
CA GLN A 46 2.92 19.07 -12.04
C GLN A 46 2.80 17.56 -11.91
N THR A 47 1.57 17.10 -11.67
CA THR A 47 1.23 15.68 -11.50
C THR A 47 -0.09 15.38 -12.20
N LEU A 48 -0.28 14.13 -12.59
CA LEU A 48 -1.57 13.64 -13.07
C LEU A 48 -2.58 13.66 -11.91
N GLY A 49 -3.77 14.21 -12.16
CA GLY A 49 -4.88 14.23 -11.21
C GLY A 49 -6.11 13.50 -11.73
N GLY A 50 -7.07 13.20 -10.86
CA GLY A 50 -8.29 12.48 -11.20
C GLY A 50 -8.01 11.13 -11.84
N ALA A 51 -8.70 10.83 -12.95
CA ALA A 51 -8.50 9.60 -13.72
C ALA A 51 -7.02 9.36 -14.11
N GLY A 52 -6.24 10.42 -14.32
CA GLY A 52 -4.81 10.35 -14.59
C GLY A 52 -4.00 9.81 -13.41
N ASN A 53 -4.39 10.13 -12.18
CA ASN A 53 -3.70 9.60 -10.99
C ASN A 53 -4.01 8.10 -10.78
N VAL A 54 -5.21 7.63 -11.14
CA VAL A 54 -5.51 6.19 -11.18
C VAL A 54 -4.59 5.48 -12.16
N ALA A 55 -4.40 6.04 -13.37
CA ALA A 55 -3.48 5.49 -14.38
C ALA A 55 -2.03 5.46 -13.87
N ASN A 56 -1.59 6.51 -13.19
CA ASN A 56 -0.27 6.61 -12.59
C ASN A 56 -0.02 5.50 -11.55
N ASN A 57 -0.99 5.23 -10.68
CA ASN A 57 -0.88 4.14 -9.72
C ASN A 57 -0.82 2.76 -10.39
N ILE A 58 -1.66 2.51 -11.41
CA ILE A 58 -1.66 1.24 -12.16
C ILE A 58 -0.31 1.00 -12.84
N ALA A 59 0.25 2.01 -13.51
CA ALA A 59 1.55 1.91 -14.17
C ALA A 59 2.68 1.57 -13.18
N HIS A 60 2.70 2.21 -12.00
CA HIS A 60 3.71 1.96 -10.96
C HIS A 60 3.50 0.62 -10.22
N LEU A 61 2.30 0.04 -10.30
CA LEU A 61 2.01 -1.35 -9.92
C LEU A 61 2.35 -2.34 -11.04
N GLN A 62 3.07 -1.88 -12.10
CA GLN A 62 3.59 -2.67 -13.21
C GLN A 62 2.49 -3.36 -14.05
N SER A 63 1.38 -2.68 -14.27
CA SER A 63 0.25 -3.16 -15.08
C SER A 63 -0.09 -2.19 -16.20
N GLY A 64 -0.82 -2.68 -17.20
CA GLY A 64 -1.29 -1.87 -18.31
C GLY A 64 -2.51 -1.02 -17.96
N ALA A 65 -2.55 0.21 -18.51
CA ALA A 65 -3.73 1.06 -18.44
C ALA A 65 -4.05 1.67 -19.81
N VAL A 66 -5.33 1.79 -20.10
CA VAL A 66 -5.85 2.55 -21.25
C VAL A 66 -6.83 3.58 -20.72
N MET A 67 -6.60 4.85 -21.01
CA MET A 67 -7.42 5.93 -20.49
C MET A 67 -8.28 6.57 -21.60
N VAL A 68 -9.58 6.70 -21.34
CA VAL A 68 -10.52 7.43 -22.21
C VAL A 68 -11.14 8.57 -21.39
N GLY A 69 -11.02 9.79 -21.91
CA GLY A 69 -11.49 11.00 -21.24
C GLY A 69 -11.65 12.17 -22.21
N ALA A 70 -11.82 13.37 -21.65
CA ALA A 70 -11.89 14.60 -22.41
C ALA A 70 -10.81 15.59 -21.97
N CYS A 71 -10.26 16.38 -22.90
CA CYS A 71 -9.32 17.46 -22.62
C CYS A 71 -9.56 18.63 -23.56
N GLY A 72 -9.04 19.81 -23.21
CA GLY A 72 -9.06 20.98 -24.08
C GLY A 72 -8.04 20.89 -25.23
N LYS A 73 -8.01 21.92 -26.05
CA LYS A 73 -7.01 22.12 -27.13
C LYS A 73 -5.92 23.09 -26.65
N ASP A 74 -5.29 22.81 -25.55
CA ASP A 74 -4.41 23.73 -24.83
C ASP A 74 -3.07 23.10 -24.43
N ALA A 75 -2.20 23.91 -23.84
CA ALA A 75 -0.89 23.48 -23.38
C ALA A 75 -0.97 22.45 -22.21
N ASP A 76 -2.06 22.52 -21.42
CA ASP A 76 -2.29 21.62 -20.30
C ASP A 76 -2.67 20.23 -20.78
N ALA A 77 -3.45 20.12 -21.86
CA ALA A 77 -3.72 18.86 -22.54
C ALA A 77 -2.41 18.21 -23.06
N LEU A 78 -1.51 19.02 -23.63
CA LEU A 78 -0.23 18.52 -24.13
C LEU A 78 0.65 18.03 -22.97
N ALA A 79 0.74 18.79 -21.89
CA ALA A 79 1.48 18.39 -20.70
C ALA A 79 0.95 17.06 -20.12
N LEU A 80 -0.38 16.91 -20.04
CA LEU A 80 -1.04 15.70 -19.57
C LEU A 80 -0.73 14.50 -20.47
N LYS A 81 -0.77 14.66 -21.79
CA LYS A 81 -0.42 13.61 -22.75
C LYS A 81 1.04 13.19 -22.60
N CYS A 82 1.98 14.13 -22.48
CA CYS A 82 3.39 13.83 -22.24
C CYS A 82 3.61 13.01 -20.95
N MET A 83 2.94 13.38 -19.86
CA MET A 83 3.06 12.65 -18.59
C MET A 83 2.50 11.23 -18.66
N LEU A 84 1.46 10.99 -19.46
CA LEU A 84 0.94 9.65 -19.72
C LEU A 84 1.88 8.81 -20.57
N ASP A 85 2.55 9.44 -21.56
CA ASP A 85 3.59 8.80 -22.36
C ASP A 85 4.78 8.39 -21.50
N ASP A 86 5.21 9.24 -20.54
CA ASP A 86 6.30 8.94 -19.59
C ASP A 86 6.05 7.69 -18.75
N ILE A 87 4.80 7.37 -18.45
CA ILE A 87 4.39 6.16 -17.71
C ILE A 87 3.88 5.02 -18.61
N ASN A 88 4.09 5.10 -19.92
CA ASN A 88 3.62 4.14 -20.92
C ASN A 88 2.12 3.83 -20.85
N THR A 89 1.30 4.78 -20.45
CA THR A 89 -0.16 4.64 -20.43
C THR A 89 -0.76 5.04 -21.76
N LYS A 90 -1.52 4.13 -22.38
CA LYS A 90 -2.29 4.45 -23.60
C LYS A 90 -3.45 5.38 -23.26
N TYR A 91 -3.74 6.31 -24.13
CA TYR A 91 -4.87 7.22 -23.95
C TYR A 91 -5.59 7.51 -25.27
N SER A 92 -6.87 7.81 -25.15
CA SER A 92 -7.73 8.28 -26.25
C SER A 92 -8.62 9.39 -25.69
N PHE A 93 -8.35 10.64 -26.05
CA PHE A 93 -9.11 11.79 -25.56
C PHE A 93 -9.98 12.39 -26.64
N VAL A 94 -11.22 12.73 -26.28
CA VAL A 94 -12.02 13.65 -27.09
C VAL A 94 -11.61 15.08 -26.75
N GLU A 95 -11.33 15.86 -27.79
CA GLU A 95 -10.96 17.28 -27.61
C GLU A 95 -12.22 18.15 -27.57
N THR A 96 -12.32 18.97 -26.53
CA THR A 96 -13.42 19.90 -26.28
C THR A 96 -12.97 21.35 -26.47
N GLU A 97 -13.92 22.25 -26.53
CA GLU A 97 -13.63 23.71 -26.52
C GLU A 97 -13.41 24.24 -25.09
N SER A 98 -13.84 23.49 -24.06
CA SER A 98 -13.56 23.81 -22.65
C SER A 98 -12.07 23.56 -22.33
N PRO A 99 -11.48 24.37 -21.44
CA PRO A 99 -10.07 24.17 -21.06
C PRO A 99 -9.85 22.83 -20.36
N THR A 100 -8.64 22.30 -20.49
CA THR A 100 -8.21 21.14 -19.71
C THR A 100 -8.30 21.45 -18.21
N THR A 101 -9.03 20.67 -17.46
CA THR A 101 -9.17 20.87 -16.01
C THR A 101 -7.79 20.91 -15.34
N THR A 102 -7.44 22.04 -14.76
CA THR A 102 -6.15 22.24 -14.08
C THR A 102 -6.36 22.85 -12.71
N LYS A 103 -5.73 22.25 -11.69
CA LYS A 103 -5.77 22.73 -10.30
C LYS A 103 -4.39 23.22 -9.90
N LEU A 104 -4.20 24.53 -9.83
CA LEU A 104 -2.95 25.15 -9.40
C LEU A 104 -2.98 25.47 -7.92
N ARG A 105 -2.07 24.86 -7.16
CA ARG A 105 -1.86 25.15 -5.74
C ARG A 105 -0.59 25.99 -5.56
N VAL A 106 -0.74 27.12 -4.90
CA VAL A 106 0.38 28.00 -4.53
C VAL A 106 0.72 27.74 -3.06
N ILE A 107 1.95 27.30 -2.82
CA ILE A 107 2.45 26.92 -1.50
C ILE A 107 3.58 27.84 -1.11
N GLY A 108 3.38 28.59 -0.01
CA GLY A 108 4.37 29.47 0.60
C GLY A 108 4.80 28.94 1.95
N ASP A 109 6.11 28.76 2.17
CA ASP A 109 6.69 28.32 3.45
C ASP A 109 6.00 27.08 4.06
N LYS A 110 5.69 26.08 3.22
CA LYS A 110 5.01 24.81 3.56
C LYS A 110 3.49 24.91 3.79
N GLN A 111 2.87 26.08 3.60
CA GLN A 111 1.44 26.28 3.74
C GLN A 111 0.80 26.58 2.38
N GLN A 112 -0.37 25.98 2.09
CA GLN A 112 -1.14 26.34 0.92
C GLN A 112 -1.77 27.72 1.10
N ILE A 113 -1.38 28.67 0.25
CA ILE A 113 -1.84 30.07 0.27
C ILE A 113 -3.16 30.20 -0.51
N VAL A 114 -3.23 29.61 -1.72
CA VAL A 114 -4.41 29.65 -2.58
C VAL A 114 -4.41 28.45 -3.50
N ARG A 115 -5.63 28.05 -3.95
CA ARG A 115 -5.84 27.15 -5.08
C ARG A 115 -6.61 27.88 -6.16
N LEU A 116 -6.12 27.77 -7.39
CA LEU A 116 -6.77 28.30 -8.58
C LEU A 116 -7.23 27.10 -9.43
N ASP A 117 -8.52 27.03 -9.71
CA ASP A 117 -9.12 25.96 -10.51
C ASP A 117 -9.46 26.54 -11.89
N PHE A 118 -8.78 26.02 -12.92
CA PHE A 118 -9.04 26.32 -14.34
C PHE A 118 -9.91 25.20 -14.87
N GLU A 119 -11.20 25.41 -14.91
CA GLU A 119 -12.16 24.40 -15.32
C GLU A 119 -13.47 25.01 -15.80
N GLU A 120 -14.10 24.32 -16.76
CA GLU A 120 -15.45 24.59 -17.21
C GLU A 120 -16.20 23.25 -17.25
N ILE A 121 -17.24 23.12 -16.42
CA ILE A 121 -17.99 21.87 -16.30
C ILE A 121 -19.01 21.82 -17.43
N THR A 122 -18.65 21.12 -18.50
CA THR A 122 -19.52 20.94 -19.69
C THR A 122 -19.67 19.43 -19.95
N PRO A 123 -20.88 18.87 -19.77
CA PRO A 123 -21.13 17.46 -20.11
C PRO A 123 -20.86 17.19 -21.58
N ILE A 124 -20.12 16.10 -21.87
CA ILE A 124 -19.96 15.67 -23.28
C ILE A 124 -21.29 15.20 -23.84
N LYS A 125 -21.59 15.60 -25.06
CA LYS A 125 -22.87 15.35 -25.75
C LYS A 125 -22.66 15.00 -27.22
N ASP A 126 -23.68 14.47 -27.81
CA ASP A 126 -23.79 14.24 -29.24
C ASP A 126 -22.56 13.55 -29.83
N LYS A 127 -22.00 14.07 -30.88
CA LYS A 127 -20.85 13.49 -31.59
C LYS A 127 -19.63 13.24 -30.70
N LEU A 128 -19.39 14.06 -29.67
CA LEU A 128 -18.26 13.84 -28.74
C LEU A 128 -18.52 12.62 -27.88
N ALA A 129 -19.74 12.45 -27.37
CA ALA A 129 -20.13 11.26 -26.59
C ALA A 129 -20.08 9.98 -27.45
N ASP A 130 -20.55 10.03 -28.70
CA ASP A 130 -20.47 8.90 -29.65
C ASP A 130 -19.01 8.52 -29.94
N THR A 131 -18.15 9.52 -30.13
CA THR A 131 -16.71 9.30 -30.37
C THR A 131 -16.06 8.65 -29.16
N ALA A 132 -16.30 9.17 -27.95
CA ALA A 132 -15.79 8.59 -26.70
C ALA A 132 -16.28 7.16 -26.52
N MET A 133 -17.56 6.89 -26.75
CA MET A 133 -18.13 5.55 -26.64
C MET A 133 -17.53 4.58 -27.67
N SER A 134 -17.22 5.05 -28.88
CA SER A 134 -16.52 4.24 -29.89
C SER A 134 -15.10 3.86 -29.44
N MET A 135 -14.37 4.82 -28.83
CA MET A 135 -13.05 4.55 -28.24
C MET A 135 -13.13 3.53 -27.11
N ILE A 136 -14.09 3.67 -26.20
CA ILE A 136 -14.34 2.76 -25.10
C ILE A 136 -14.62 1.34 -25.59
N LYS A 137 -15.54 1.19 -26.54
CA LYS A 137 -15.91 -0.13 -27.12
C LYS A 137 -14.71 -0.84 -27.75
N LYS A 138 -13.81 -0.11 -28.39
CA LYS A 138 -12.60 -0.65 -29.02
C LYS A 138 -11.63 -1.26 -27.99
N GLU A 139 -11.51 -0.66 -26.82
CA GLU A 139 -10.55 -1.09 -25.80
C GLU A 139 -11.16 -2.12 -24.82
N LEU A 140 -12.47 -2.13 -24.65
CA LEU A 140 -13.15 -2.93 -23.62
C LEU A 140 -12.87 -4.44 -23.71
N ASP A 141 -12.76 -4.99 -24.94
CA ASP A 141 -12.54 -6.42 -25.15
C ASP A 141 -11.15 -6.92 -24.73
N ARG A 142 -10.22 -5.99 -24.46
CA ARG A 142 -8.84 -6.30 -24.06
C ARG A 142 -8.57 -6.07 -22.58
N CYS A 143 -9.53 -5.48 -21.87
CA CYS A 143 -9.34 -5.06 -20.49
C CYS A 143 -9.89 -6.10 -19.52
N SER A 144 -9.17 -6.27 -18.41
CA SER A 144 -9.55 -7.19 -17.32
C SER A 144 -10.44 -6.50 -16.27
N ALA A 145 -10.43 -5.17 -16.20
CA ALA A 145 -11.27 -4.37 -15.32
C ALA A 145 -11.56 -3.00 -15.94
N VAL A 146 -12.65 -2.36 -15.51
CA VAL A 146 -13.01 -0.99 -15.86
C VAL A 146 -13.04 -0.15 -14.60
N VAL A 147 -12.45 1.04 -14.67
CA VAL A 147 -12.59 2.10 -13.65
C VAL A 147 -13.40 3.25 -14.25
N ILE A 148 -14.43 3.69 -13.54
CA ILE A 148 -15.12 4.95 -13.78
C ILE A 148 -14.66 5.94 -12.70
N SER A 149 -13.80 6.90 -13.06
CA SER A 149 -13.25 7.91 -12.16
C SER A 149 -13.98 9.23 -12.41
N ASP A 150 -15.03 9.47 -11.63
CA ASP A 150 -15.91 10.61 -11.78
C ASP A 150 -15.52 11.73 -10.80
N TYR A 151 -15.19 12.89 -11.33
CA TYR A 151 -14.89 14.11 -10.57
C TYR A 151 -15.91 15.23 -10.84
N GLY A 152 -17.00 14.89 -11.57
CA GLY A 152 -18.07 15.84 -11.91
C GLY A 152 -17.63 16.90 -12.89
N LYS A 153 -16.69 16.60 -13.80
CA LYS A 153 -16.21 17.56 -14.81
C LYS A 153 -16.89 17.38 -16.17
N GLY A 154 -17.83 16.42 -16.26
CA GLY A 154 -18.74 16.31 -17.39
C GLY A 154 -18.46 15.15 -18.34
N PHE A 155 -17.39 14.37 -18.15
CA PHE A 155 -17.16 13.19 -18.97
C PHE A 155 -18.07 12.02 -18.56
N CYS A 156 -18.24 11.78 -17.26
CA CYS A 156 -19.06 10.70 -16.71
C CYS A 156 -20.56 11.07 -16.67
N THR A 157 -21.17 11.24 -17.86
CA THR A 157 -22.62 11.47 -17.96
C THR A 157 -23.41 10.25 -17.56
N PHE A 158 -24.73 10.40 -17.36
CA PHE A 158 -25.61 9.29 -17.00
C PHE A 158 -25.55 8.20 -18.07
N GLU A 159 -25.75 8.58 -19.32
CA GLU A 159 -25.79 7.69 -20.49
C GLU A 159 -24.44 6.99 -20.70
N MET A 160 -23.33 7.70 -20.49
CA MET A 160 -22.00 7.15 -20.62
C MET A 160 -21.76 6.07 -19.58
N CYS A 161 -22.02 6.35 -18.30
CA CYS A 161 -21.81 5.40 -17.21
C CYS A 161 -22.69 4.16 -17.37
N GLU A 162 -23.99 4.35 -17.64
CA GLU A 162 -24.95 3.26 -17.82
C GLU A 162 -24.54 2.31 -18.96
N GLU A 163 -24.19 2.86 -20.13
CA GLU A 163 -23.80 2.05 -21.29
C GLU A 163 -22.47 1.30 -21.04
N VAL A 164 -21.47 1.94 -20.41
CA VAL A 164 -20.21 1.31 -20.07
C VAL A 164 -20.43 0.13 -19.11
N ILE A 165 -21.18 0.36 -18.03
CA ILE A 165 -21.49 -0.69 -17.04
C ILE A 165 -22.22 -1.85 -17.71
N ARG A 166 -23.21 -1.59 -18.55
CA ARG A 166 -23.94 -2.60 -19.32
C ARG A 166 -23.02 -3.42 -20.22
N LEU A 167 -22.12 -2.77 -20.95
CA LEU A 167 -21.17 -3.43 -21.86
C LEU A 167 -20.15 -4.28 -21.11
N ALA A 168 -19.63 -3.81 -19.98
CA ALA A 168 -18.68 -4.52 -19.13
C ALA A 168 -19.34 -5.72 -18.45
N SER A 169 -20.55 -5.53 -17.91
CA SER A 169 -21.35 -6.60 -17.29
C SER A 169 -21.62 -7.76 -18.23
N ASN A 170 -21.98 -7.49 -19.49
CA ASN A 170 -22.20 -8.51 -20.51
C ASN A 170 -20.95 -9.35 -20.81
N ARG A 171 -19.76 -8.82 -20.49
CA ARG A 171 -18.45 -9.48 -20.65
C ARG A 171 -17.91 -10.05 -19.34
N LYS A 172 -18.64 -9.86 -18.23
CA LYS A 172 -18.21 -10.23 -16.87
C LYS A 172 -16.91 -9.49 -16.44
N ILE A 173 -16.70 -8.30 -16.96
CA ILE A 173 -15.58 -7.44 -16.59
C ILE A 173 -16.00 -6.64 -15.36
N PRO A 174 -15.23 -6.65 -14.24
CA PRO A 174 -15.57 -5.88 -13.06
C PRO A 174 -15.47 -4.37 -13.32
N VAL A 175 -16.46 -3.61 -12.82
CA VAL A 175 -16.51 -2.16 -12.90
C VAL A 175 -16.38 -1.57 -11.50
N ILE A 176 -15.34 -0.77 -11.28
CA ILE A 176 -15.06 -0.06 -10.05
C ILE A 176 -15.36 1.42 -10.28
N VAL A 177 -16.19 2.02 -9.45
CA VAL A 177 -16.60 3.42 -9.58
C VAL A 177 -16.06 4.24 -8.41
N ASP A 178 -15.27 5.26 -8.73
CA ASP A 178 -14.97 6.38 -7.82
C ASP A 178 -16.03 7.45 -8.03
N PRO A 179 -16.96 7.65 -7.09
CA PRO A 179 -18.21 8.37 -7.36
C PRO A 179 -18.10 9.87 -7.12
N LYS A 180 -18.97 10.66 -7.80
CA LYS A 180 -19.18 12.07 -7.51
C LYS A 180 -20.64 12.46 -7.56
N GLY A 181 -20.98 13.49 -6.77
CA GLY A 181 -22.35 14.01 -6.66
C GLY A 181 -23.25 13.13 -5.79
N SER A 182 -24.55 13.41 -5.80
CA SER A 182 -25.56 12.74 -4.97
C SER A 182 -26.40 11.71 -5.71
N ASP A 183 -26.49 11.80 -7.04
CA ASP A 183 -27.26 10.86 -7.85
C ASP A 183 -26.40 9.75 -8.43
N TRP A 184 -26.34 8.63 -7.73
CA TRP A 184 -25.57 7.45 -8.14
C TRP A 184 -26.35 6.42 -8.93
N ARG A 185 -27.59 6.75 -9.37
CA ARG A 185 -28.35 5.87 -10.27
C ARG A 185 -27.62 5.62 -11.58
N LYS A 186 -26.78 6.57 -12.02
CA LYS A 186 -25.91 6.42 -13.20
C LYS A 186 -24.87 5.31 -13.06
N TYR A 187 -24.57 4.83 -11.85
CA TYR A 187 -23.64 3.74 -11.61
C TYR A 187 -24.33 2.38 -11.35
N ALA A 188 -25.65 2.32 -11.63
CA ALA A 188 -26.43 1.10 -11.37
C ALA A 188 -25.85 -0.11 -12.12
N GLY A 189 -25.70 -1.22 -11.38
CA GLY A 189 -25.16 -2.48 -11.92
C GLY A 189 -23.63 -2.54 -11.98
N ALA A 190 -22.89 -1.54 -11.51
CA ALA A 190 -21.44 -1.63 -11.34
C ALA A 190 -21.09 -2.74 -10.33
N THR A 191 -19.86 -3.24 -10.38
CA THR A 191 -19.39 -4.24 -9.41
C THR A 191 -19.30 -3.62 -8.02
N THR A 192 -18.70 -2.44 -7.92
CA THR A 192 -18.56 -1.71 -6.65
C THR A 192 -18.50 -0.20 -6.87
N ILE A 193 -18.89 0.53 -5.84
CA ILE A 193 -18.67 1.98 -5.71
C ILE A 193 -17.77 2.18 -4.48
N THR A 194 -16.81 3.14 -4.57
CA THR A 194 -15.75 3.35 -3.56
C THR A 194 -15.82 4.73 -2.90
N PRO A 195 -16.94 5.10 -2.25
CA PRO A 195 -17.08 6.42 -1.65
C PRO A 195 -16.25 6.58 -0.38
N ASN A 196 -15.94 7.84 -0.05
CA ASN A 196 -15.61 8.20 1.31
C ASN A 196 -16.90 8.46 2.13
N VAL A 197 -16.74 8.67 3.46
CA VAL A 197 -17.89 8.90 4.37
C VAL A 197 -18.74 10.10 3.96
N LYS A 198 -18.10 11.18 3.53
CA LYS A 198 -18.80 12.38 3.09
C LYS A 198 -19.62 12.14 1.83
N GLU A 199 -19.02 11.52 0.82
CA GLU A 199 -19.69 11.19 -0.44
C GLU A 199 -20.86 10.22 -0.23
N LEU A 200 -20.70 9.24 0.66
CA LEU A 200 -21.79 8.36 1.04
C LEU A 200 -22.94 9.13 1.70
N GLY A 201 -22.65 10.10 2.57
CA GLY A 201 -23.63 10.99 3.17
C GLY A 201 -24.35 11.84 2.12
N GLU A 202 -23.63 12.40 1.15
CA GLU A 202 -24.21 13.15 0.03
C GLU A 202 -25.17 12.28 -0.80
N ALA A 203 -24.82 11.02 -1.07
CA ALA A 203 -25.65 10.08 -1.83
C ALA A 203 -26.95 9.68 -1.12
N VAL A 204 -26.95 9.62 0.21
CA VAL A 204 -28.18 9.34 0.99
C VAL A 204 -28.90 10.62 1.42
N GLY A 205 -28.38 11.79 1.06
CA GLY A 205 -29.01 13.08 1.33
C GLY A 205 -29.01 13.50 2.80
N ARG A 206 -28.10 12.97 3.61
CA ARG A 206 -27.95 13.32 5.04
C ARG A 206 -26.49 13.23 5.48
N GLN A 207 -26.14 14.00 6.51
CA GLN A 207 -24.85 13.85 7.16
C GLN A 207 -24.84 12.52 7.93
N ILE A 208 -23.74 11.77 7.80
CA ILE A 208 -23.50 10.52 8.52
C ILE A 208 -22.21 10.62 9.32
N GLU A 209 -22.19 9.99 10.49
CA GLU A 209 -20.98 9.90 11.29
C GLU A 209 -20.12 8.70 10.86
N ASN A 210 -18.82 8.77 11.11
CA ASN A 210 -17.91 7.66 10.82
C ASN A 210 -18.03 6.56 11.90
N ARG A 211 -19.25 5.97 12.04
CA ARG A 211 -19.58 4.83 12.92
C ARG A 211 -20.09 3.68 12.08
N ASP A 212 -19.84 2.45 12.53
CA ASP A 212 -20.13 1.25 11.73
C ASP A 212 -21.61 1.17 11.38
N GLU A 213 -22.50 1.40 12.33
CA GLU A 213 -23.94 1.30 12.13
C GLU A 213 -24.45 2.29 11.06
N GLU A 214 -23.97 3.53 11.09
CA GLU A 214 -24.37 4.55 10.12
C GLU A 214 -23.83 4.28 8.73
N ILE A 215 -22.56 3.86 8.64
CA ILE A 215 -21.92 3.49 7.37
C ILE A 215 -22.63 2.30 6.72
N ILE A 216 -22.91 1.25 7.50
CA ILE A 216 -23.57 0.03 7.01
C ILE A 216 -24.99 0.34 6.53
N LEU A 217 -25.73 1.11 7.32
CA LEU A 217 -27.10 1.48 6.97
C LEU A 217 -27.14 2.32 5.68
N ALA A 218 -26.32 3.35 5.59
CA ALA A 218 -26.25 4.23 4.42
C ALA A 218 -25.78 3.46 3.17
N ALA A 219 -24.78 2.61 3.31
CA ALA A 219 -24.28 1.80 2.20
C ALA A 219 -25.33 0.82 1.67
N ARG A 220 -26.07 0.16 2.55
CA ARG A 220 -27.17 -0.75 2.16
C ARG A 220 -28.29 -0.02 1.42
N GLU A 221 -28.67 1.17 1.88
CA GLU A 221 -29.66 2.03 1.20
C GLU A 221 -29.22 2.34 -0.25
N VAL A 222 -27.93 2.62 -0.48
CA VAL A 222 -27.40 2.85 -1.83
C VAL A 222 -27.33 1.57 -2.64
N ILE A 223 -26.90 0.44 -2.05
CA ILE A 223 -26.84 -0.87 -2.72
C ILE A 223 -28.24 -1.26 -3.25
N GLU A 224 -29.29 -1.05 -2.47
CA GLU A 224 -30.67 -1.33 -2.90
C GLU A 224 -31.08 -0.47 -4.12
N ARG A 225 -30.71 0.82 -4.12
CA ARG A 225 -31.03 1.75 -5.21
C ARG A 225 -30.23 1.51 -6.47
N THR A 226 -28.95 1.18 -6.35
CA THR A 226 -28.00 1.06 -7.47
C THR A 226 -27.79 -0.38 -7.92
N ARG A 227 -28.17 -1.37 -7.12
CA ARG A 227 -27.97 -2.81 -7.41
C ARG A 227 -26.50 -3.19 -7.64
N VAL A 228 -25.56 -2.46 -7.07
CA VAL A 228 -24.15 -2.87 -7.04
C VAL A 228 -23.98 -4.11 -6.15
N ASN A 229 -22.95 -4.91 -6.42
CA ASN A 229 -22.77 -6.16 -5.68
C ASN A 229 -22.40 -5.91 -4.22
N TYR A 230 -21.56 -4.91 -3.99
CA TYR A 230 -21.10 -4.45 -2.68
C TYR A 230 -20.58 -3.03 -2.78
N MET A 231 -20.36 -2.40 -1.64
CA MET A 231 -19.78 -1.07 -1.54
C MET A 231 -18.48 -1.14 -0.73
N VAL A 232 -17.46 -0.40 -1.16
CA VAL A 232 -16.16 -0.30 -0.48
C VAL A 232 -16.01 1.12 0.05
N VAL A 233 -16.36 1.34 1.31
CA VAL A 233 -16.36 2.67 1.93
C VAL A 233 -15.02 2.98 2.57
N THR A 234 -14.33 4.03 2.10
CA THR A 234 -13.09 4.52 2.69
C THR A 234 -13.40 5.42 3.90
N ARG A 235 -12.73 5.17 5.06
CA ARG A 235 -13.06 5.76 6.35
C ARG A 235 -11.89 6.47 7.02
N SER A 236 -10.97 7.00 6.20
CA SER A 236 -9.76 7.71 6.66
C SER A 236 -8.95 6.86 7.66
N GLU A 237 -8.73 7.36 8.88
CA GLU A 237 -7.98 6.71 9.95
C GLU A 237 -8.59 5.38 10.43
N LYS A 238 -9.85 5.13 10.14
CA LYS A 238 -10.50 3.85 10.47
C LYS A 238 -10.29 2.76 9.42
N GLY A 239 -9.71 3.07 8.27
CA GLY A 239 -9.48 2.09 7.20
C GLY A 239 -10.64 1.97 6.22
N ILE A 240 -11.04 0.74 5.86
CA ILE A 240 -12.04 0.48 4.81
C ILE A 240 -13.11 -0.49 5.33
N THR A 241 -14.36 -0.23 4.98
CA THR A 241 -15.47 -1.15 5.25
C THR A 241 -16.10 -1.62 3.95
N ILE A 242 -16.18 -2.94 3.76
CA ILE A 242 -16.91 -3.57 2.68
C ILE A 242 -18.32 -3.85 3.19
N VAL A 243 -19.35 -3.44 2.44
CA VAL A 243 -20.75 -3.68 2.80
C VAL A 243 -21.44 -4.43 1.66
N TRP A 244 -22.01 -5.57 1.95
CA TRP A 244 -22.95 -6.32 1.10
C TRP A 244 -24.39 -6.10 1.59
N ARG A 245 -25.35 -6.70 0.94
CA ARG A 245 -26.75 -6.59 1.37
C ARG A 245 -26.99 -7.10 2.79
N GLU A 246 -26.42 -8.26 3.12
CA GLU A 246 -26.64 -8.95 4.41
C GLU A 246 -25.45 -8.81 5.35
N GLU A 247 -24.24 -8.72 4.81
CA GLU A 247 -22.99 -8.80 5.55
C GLU A 247 -22.18 -7.50 5.47
N TYR A 248 -21.17 -7.39 6.30
CA TYR A 248 -20.13 -6.38 6.18
C TYR A 248 -18.79 -6.91 6.73
N MET A 249 -17.71 -6.32 6.29
CA MET A 249 -16.37 -6.59 6.79
C MET A 249 -15.63 -5.27 6.98
N HIS A 250 -15.04 -5.08 8.14
CA HIS A 250 -14.19 -3.93 8.43
C HIS A 250 -12.72 -4.33 8.39
N ILE A 251 -11.90 -3.55 7.68
CA ILE A 251 -10.45 -3.71 7.58
C ILE A 251 -9.81 -2.43 8.12
N PRO A 252 -9.20 -2.49 9.32
CA PRO A 252 -8.61 -1.31 9.94
C PRO A 252 -7.41 -0.80 9.15
N THR A 253 -7.11 0.50 9.26
CA THR A 253 -5.90 1.06 8.67
C THR A 253 -4.65 0.53 9.36
N GLU A 254 -3.60 0.34 8.56
CA GLU A 254 -2.27 -0.01 9.06
C GLU A 254 -1.28 1.17 8.92
N ALA A 255 -1.75 2.34 8.50
CA ALA A 255 -0.92 3.53 8.39
C ALA A 255 -0.43 3.97 9.77
N ARG A 256 0.90 4.05 9.95
CA ARG A 256 1.54 4.46 11.21
C ARG A 256 1.75 5.98 11.28
N GLU A 257 1.99 6.61 10.14
CA GLU A 257 2.23 8.05 10.01
C GLU A 257 1.49 8.56 8.77
N VAL A 258 0.75 9.65 8.91
CA VAL A 258 0.01 10.28 7.82
C VAL A 258 0.61 11.64 7.55
N PHE A 259 1.18 11.82 6.35
CA PHE A 259 1.72 13.11 5.89
C PHE A 259 0.75 13.82 4.94
N ASP A 260 0.18 13.10 3.99
CA ASP A 260 -0.74 13.66 3.00
C ASP A 260 -1.75 12.59 2.56
N VAL A 261 -3.03 12.91 2.59
CA VAL A 261 -4.10 12.00 2.19
C VAL A 261 -4.48 12.12 0.70
N SER A 262 -3.83 13.05 -0.01
CA SER A 262 -4.12 13.30 -1.43
C SER A 262 -3.79 12.08 -2.29
N GLY A 263 -4.74 11.64 -3.12
CA GLY A 263 -4.57 10.47 -4.01
C GLY A 263 -4.73 9.11 -3.35
N ALA A 264 -5.04 9.03 -2.05
CA ALA A 264 -5.30 7.75 -1.38
C ALA A 264 -6.52 7.02 -1.98
N GLY A 265 -7.59 7.75 -2.31
CA GLY A 265 -8.79 7.22 -3.00
C GLY A 265 -8.44 6.62 -4.35
N ASP A 266 -7.71 7.36 -5.19
CA ASP A 266 -7.25 6.87 -6.50
C ASP A 266 -6.39 5.61 -6.38
N THR A 267 -5.55 5.53 -5.34
CA THR A 267 -4.73 4.33 -5.05
C THR A 267 -5.59 3.14 -4.65
N VAL A 268 -6.65 3.35 -3.85
CA VAL A 268 -7.63 2.29 -3.52
C VAL A 268 -8.31 1.79 -4.77
N VAL A 269 -8.82 2.69 -5.61
CA VAL A 269 -9.50 2.36 -6.87
C VAL A 269 -8.58 1.59 -7.82
N ALA A 270 -7.34 2.06 -8.02
CA ALA A 270 -6.35 1.41 -8.88
C ALA A 270 -6.02 -0.01 -8.39
N SER A 271 -5.77 -0.15 -7.08
CA SER A 271 -5.45 -1.46 -6.48
C SER A 271 -6.62 -2.44 -6.56
N LEU A 272 -7.85 -1.98 -6.31
CA LEU A 272 -9.05 -2.80 -6.46
C LEU A 272 -9.24 -3.26 -7.90
N ALA A 273 -9.06 -2.36 -8.88
CA ALA A 273 -9.19 -2.71 -10.28
C ALA A 273 -8.21 -3.80 -10.71
N LEU A 274 -6.95 -3.71 -10.27
CA LEU A 274 -5.93 -4.72 -10.55
C LEU A 274 -6.26 -6.06 -9.89
N CYS A 275 -6.62 -6.06 -8.61
CA CYS A 275 -6.94 -7.30 -7.89
C CYS A 275 -8.19 -7.98 -8.46
N LEU A 276 -9.27 -7.23 -8.69
CA LEU A 276 -10.51 -7.79 -9.24
C LEU A 276 -10.32 -8.22 -10.70
N GLY A 277 -9.54 -7.48 -11.50
CA GLY A 277 -9.17 -7.87 -12.85
C GLY A 277 -8.33 -9.15 -12.91
N LYS A 278 -7.57 -9.44 -11.85
CA LYS A 278 -6.80 -10.70 -11.67
C LYS A 278 -7.66 -11.84 -11.12
N GLY A 279 -8.91 -11.57 -10.73
CA GLY A 279 -9.84 -12.55 -10.17
C GLY A 279 -9.72 -12.78 -8.66
N PHE A 280 -9.14 -11.83 -7.93
CA PHE A 280 -9.08 -11.92 -6.47
C PHE A 280 -10.46 -11.73 -5.86
N GLU A 281 -10.71 -12.41 -4.74
CA GLU A 281 -11.88 -12.15 -3.92
C GLU A 281 -11.84 -10.73 -3.33
N ILE A 282 -13.01 -10.11 -3.18
CA ILE A 282 -13.08 -8.70 -2.75
C ILE A 282 -12.42 -8.46 -1.38
N SER A 283 -12.53 -9.40 -0.46
CA SER A 283 -11.92 -9.28 0.87
C SER A 283 -10.39 -9.19 0.80
N GLU A 284 -9.76 -9.93 -0.12
CA GLU A 284 -8.33 -9.85 -0.39
C GLU A 284 -7.97 -8.58 -1.16
N ALA A 285 -8.74 -8.25 -2.19
CA ALA A 285 -8.55 -7.03 -2.97
C ALA A 285 -8.56 -5.77 -2.09
N VAL A 286 -9.48 -5.68 -1.12
CA VAL A 286 -9.54 -4.54 -0.19
C VAL A 286 -8.39 -4.53 0.80
N LYS A 287 -7.88 -5.68 1.26
CA LYS A 287 -6.65 -5.72 2.07
C LYS A 287 -5.46 -5.14 1.31
N VAL A 288 -5.30 -5.52 0.04
CA VAL A 288 -4.25 -4.97 -0.83
C VAL A 288 -4.43 -3.47 -1.01
N ALA A 289 -5.65 -3.00 -1.32
CA ALA A 289 -5.95 -1.60 -1.53
C ALA A 289 -5.73 -0.75 -0.26
N ASN A 290 -6.15 -1.25 0.92
CA ASN A 290 -5.94 -0.57 2.20
C ASN A 290 -4.44 -0.43 2.53
N LYS A 291 -3.66 -1.46 2.23
CA LYS A 291 -2.20 -1.44 2.40
C LYS A 291 -1.54 -0.46 1.46
N ALA A 292 -1.92 -0.47 0.17
CA ALA A 292 -1.43 0.47 -0.83
C ALA A 292 -1.73 1.92 -0.44
N ALA A 293 -2.95 2.21 0.00
CA ALA A 293 -3.34 3.52 0.51
C ALA A 293 -2.50 3.93 1.73
N GLY A 294 -2.27 3.01 2.69
CA GLY A 294 -1.41 3.24 3.85
C GLY A 294 0.02 3.63 3.49
N ILE A 295 0.58 3.07 2.40
CA ILE A 295 1.91 3.46 1.88
C ILE A 295 1.86 4.88 1.30
N VAL A 296 0.83 5.20 0.52
CA VAL A 296 0.72 6.50 -0.16
C VAL A 296 0.54 7.64 0.83
N VAL A 297 -0.30 7.50 1.85
CA VAL A 297 -0.52 8.56 2.85
C VAL A 297 0.71 8.86 3.70
N SER A 298 1.73 7.98 3.69
CA SER A 298 3.02 8.24 4.33
C SER A 298 4.01 9.03 3.46
N LYS A 299 3.61 9.41 2.25
CA LYS A 299 4.40 10.20 1.30
C LYS A 299 3.85 11.62 1.22
N VAL A 300 4.65 12.53 0.67
CA VAL A 300 4.23 13.92 0.44
C VAL A 300 3.67 14.07 -0.98
N GLY A 301 2.48 14.65 -1.11
CA GLY A 301 1.79 14.86 -2.39
C GLY A 301 1.17 13.59 -2.95
N THR A 302 0.71 13.65 -4.22
CA THR A 302 0.09 12.54 -4.95
C THR A 302 1.14 11.56 -5.50
N ALA A 303 1.97 10.97 -4.62
CA ALA A 303 2.97 9.99 -5.02
C ALA A 303 2.32 8.61 -5.22
N PRO A 304 2.64 7.86 -6.31
CA PRO A 304 2.09 6.54 -6.54
C PRO A 304 2.68 5.49 -5.58
N VAL A 305 1.95 4.39 -5.40
CA VAL A 305 2.48 3.20 -4.74
C VAL A 305 3.32 2.39 -5.74
N LEU A 306 4.53 1.98 -5.34
CA LEU A 306 5.36 1.09 -6.16
C LEU A 306 5.05 -0.37 -5.82
N LEU A 307 5.06 -1.25 -6.82
CA LEU A 307 4.79 -2.69 -6.62
C LEU A 307 5.75 -3.32 -5.59
N ARG A 308 7.04 -2.93 -5.60
CA ARG A 308 8.01 -3.39 -4.60
C ARG A 308 7.63 -2.96 -3.18
N GLU A 309 7.19 -1.70 -2.99
CA GLU A 309 6.78 -1.18 -1.67
C GLU A 309 5.55 -1.92 -1.15
N LEU A 310 4.59 -2.20 -2.05
CA LEU A 310 3.41 -2.99 -1.73
C LEU A 310 3.80 -4.42 -1.30
N ASN A 311 4.62 -5.10 -2.08
CA ASN A 311 5.10 -6.46 -1.77
C ASN A 311 5.92 -6.49 -0.48
N ASP A 312 6.82 -5.53 -0.28
CA ASP A 312 7.61 -5.41 0.94
C ASP A 312 6.71 -5.20 2.16
N SER A 313 5.61 -4.44 2.02
CA SER A 313 4.69 -4.16 3.12
C SER A 313 3.92 -5.41 3.59
N PHE A 314 3.63 -6.34 2.72
CA PHE A 314 3.04 -7.64 3.06
C PHE A 314 4.07 -8.60 3.67
N ASN A 315 5.29 -8.55 3.17
CA ASN A 315 6.40 -9.36 3.70
C ASN A 315 6.89 -8.86 5.07
N MET A 316 6.65 -7.59 5.43
CA MET A 316 7.03 -7.02 6.73
C MET A 316 6.24 -7.60 7.93
N HIS A 317 5.18 -8.36 7.72
CA HIS A 317 4.51 -9.11 8.78
C HIS A 317 5.19 -10.47 9.06
N SER A 318 6.01 -10.96 8.15
CA SER A 318 6.93 -12.07 8.43
C SER A 318 8.22 -11.50 8.99
N LYS A 319 8.47 -11.70 10.26
CA LYS A 319 9.79 -11.40 10.85
C LYS A 319 10.89 -12.29 10.25
N ILE A 320 10.50 -13.33 9.50
CA ILE A 320 11.37 -14.28 8.81
C ILE A 320 11.69 -13.67 7.43
N VAL A 321 12.96 -13.39 7.18
CA VAL A 321 13.42 -12.67 5.99
C VAL A 321 14.34 -13.51 5.10
N THR A 322 14.23 -13.29 3.77
CA THR A 322 15.26 -13.78 2.82
C THR A 322 16.54 -12.93 2.91
N PRO A 323 17.66 -13.39 2.36
CA PRO A 323 18.87 -12.58 2.29
C PRO A 323 18.68 -11.18 1.68
N GLU A 324 17.92 -11.06 0.59
CA GLU A 324 17.64 -9.80 -0.10
C GLU A 324 16.76 -8.85 0.75
N GLN A 325 15.78 -9.42 1.45
CA GLN A 325 14.93 -8.69 2.39
C GLN A 325 15.72 -8.18 3.59
N LEU A 326 16.70 -8.97 4.06
CA LEU A 326 17.59 -8.56 5.15
C LEU A 326 18.41 -7.32 4.74
N ASP A 327 18.98 -7.28 3.53
CA ASP A 327 19.74 -6.11 3.05
C ASP A 327 18.87 -4.86 2.98
N SER A 328 17.65 -4.99 2.44
CA SER A 328 16.69 -3.89 2.37
C SER A 328 16.33 -3.38 3.77
N TYR A 329 16.13 -4.30 4.72
CA TYR A 329 15.86 -3.98 6.12
C TYR A 329 17.05 -3.24 6.78
N LEU A 330 18.27 -3.74 6.58
CA LEU A 330 19.49 -3.15 7.14
C LEU A 330 19.74 -1.73 6.61
N ASN A 331 19.58 -1.52 5.32
CA ASN A 331 19.76 -0.20 4.70
C ASN A 331 18.79 0.83 5.29
N ARG A 332 17.53 0.48 5.48
CA ARG A 332 16.53 1.34 6.11
C ARG A 332 16.85 1.59 7.58
N THR A 333 17.16 0.55 8.35
CA THR A 333 17.44 0.63 9.78
C THR A 333 18.67 1.48 10.09
N LYS A 334 19.74 1.31 9.29
CA LYS A 334 20.96 2.15 9.37
C LYS A 334 20.66 3.61 8.97
N GLY A 335 19.82 3.84 7.95
CA GLY A 335 19.36 5.18 7.57
C GLY A 335 18.62 5.92 8.68
N MET A 336 17.87 5.19 9.51
CA MET A 336 17.18 5.71 10.70
C MET A 336 18.08 5.82 11.94
N LYS A 337 19.37 5.48 11.84
CA LYS A 337 20.35 5.46 12.95
C LYS A 337 19.91 4.60 14.15
N LYS A 338 19.13 3.55 13.91
CA LYS A 338 18.72 2.62 14.95
C LYS A 338 19.86 1.68 15.30
N LYS A 339 19.98 1.36 16.60
CA LYS A 339 20.99 0.48 17.16
C LYS A 339 20.61 -0.98 16.95
N ILE A 340 21.39 -1.71 16.16
CA ILE A 340 21.16 -3.10 15.80
C ILE A 340 21.83 -4.05 16.81
N VAL A 341 21.05 -4.96 17.37
CA VAL A 341 21.50 -6.08 18.19
C VAL A 341 21.38 -7.36 17.38
N PHE A 342 22.39 -8.22 17.41
CA PHE A 342 22.36 -9.52 16.78
C PHE A 342 22.66 -10.63 17.78
N THR A 343 21.92 -11.71 17.70
CA THR A 343 22.23 -12.98 18.34
C THR A 343 21.86 -14.14 17.44
N ASN A 344 22.37 -15.35 17.72
CA ASN A 344 22.00 -16.54 16.96
C ASN A 344 21.87 -17.80 17.84
N GLY A 345 21.19 -18.81 17.31
CA GLY A 345 21.06 -20.11 17.95
C GLY A 345 20.15 -21.08 17.20
N CYS A 346 20.08 -22.31 17.67
CA CYS A 346 19.22 -23.36 17.10
C CYS A 346 17.76 -23.24 17.53
N PHE A 347 17.49 -22.83 18.74
CA PHE A 347 16.14 -22.66 19.34
C PHE A 347 15.18 -23.81 19.03
N ASP A 348 15.64 -25.02 19.14
CA ASP A 348 14.93 -26.23 18.71
C ASP A 348 13.64 -26.47 19.53
N ILE A 349 13.74 -26.42 20.87
CA ILE A 349 12.58 -26.38 21.75
C ILE A 349 12.65 -25.10 22.57
N LEU A 350 11.67 -24.21 22.36
CA LEU A 350 11.62 -22.94 23.06
C LEU A 350 11.22 -23.15 24.53
N HIS A 351 11.97 -22.54 25.45
CA HIS A 351 11.70 -22.58 26.89
C HIS A 351 11.96 -21.21 27.53
N LYS A 352 11.57 -21.05 28.81
CA LYS A 352 11.70 -19.79 29.57
C LYS A 352 13.10 -19.17 29.48
N GLY A 353 14.14 -20.01 29.51
CA GLY A 353 15.53 -19.56 29.40
C GLY A 353 15.79 -18.80 28.10
N HIS A 354 15.33 -19.33 26.97
CA HIS A 354 15.44 -18.68 25.65
C HIS A 354 14.68 -17.34 25.62
N VAL A 355 13.44 -17.29 26.11
CA VAL A 355 12.63 -16.08 26.14
C VAL A 355 13.29 -14.99 26.98
N THR A 356 13.82 -15.37 28.18
CA THR A 356 14.51 -14.41 29.07
C THR A 356 15.79 -13.88 28.42
N TYR A 357 16.59 -14.76 27.80
CA TYR A 357 17.81 -14.41 27.10
C TYR A 357 17.54 -13.44 25.95
N LEU A 358 16.60 -13.77 25.05
CA LEU A 358 16.26 -12.95 23.90
C LEU A 358 15.69 -11.58 24.31
N ARG A 359 14.89 -11.51 25.37
CA ARG A 359 14.38 -10.25 25.92
C ARG A 359 15.52 -9.36 26.46
N LYS A 360 16.51 -9.95 27.18
CA LYS A 360 17.68 -9.22 27.65
C LYS A 360 18.54 -8.73 26.47
N ALA A 361 18.67 -9.54 25.42
CA ALA A 361 19.39 -9.14 24.21
C ALA A 361 18.68 -7.94 23.53
N ALA A 362 17.38 -8.00 23.35
CA ALA A 362 16.58 -6.91 22.75
C ALA A 362 16.73 -5.58 23.50
N ALA A 363 16.82 -5.62 24.81
CA ALA A 363 17.00 -4.41 25.65
C ALA A 363 18.33 -3.67 25.44
N LEU A 364 19.28 -4.23 24.66
CA LEU A 364 20.57 -3.62 24.37
C LEU A 364 20.58 -2.70 23.16
N GLY A 365 19.48 -2.61 22.38
CA GLY A 365 19.35 -1.75 21.21
C GLY A 365 17.92 -1.49 20.81
N ASP A 366 17.74 -0.96 19.60
CA ASP A 366 16.42 -0.60 19.06
C ASP A 366 15.82 -1.69 18.18
N VAL A 367 16.66 -2.62 17.68
CA VAL A 367 16.28 -3.68 16.75
C VAL A 367 17.02 -4.95 17.10
N LEU A 368 16.30 -6.07 17.34
CA LEU A 368 16.89 -7.39 17.54
C LEU A 368 16.77 -8.24 16.27
N ILE A 369 17.90 -8.57 15.67
CA ILE A 369 18.01 -9.52 14.55
C ILE A 369 18.47 -10.87 15.12
N LEU A 370 17.71 -11.93 14.87
CA LEU A 370 17.98 -13.29 15.28
C LEU A 370 18.47 -14.12 14.09
N GLY A 371 19.69 -14.64 14.16
CA GLY A 371 20.19 -15.68 13.27
C GLY A 371 19.70 -17.06 13.74
N LEU A 372 18.92 -17.74 12.91
CA LEU A 372 18.40 -19.08 13.19
C LEU A 372 19.15 -20.12 12.34
N ASN A 373 19.77 -21.10 12.99
CA ASN A 373 20.43 -22.20 12.30
C ASN A 373 19.41 -23.03 11.50
N SER A 374 19.70 -23.34 10.22
CA SER A 374 18.90 -24.24 9.39
C SER A 374 18.85 -25.65 9.99
N ASP A 375 17.96 -26.49 9.50
CA ASP A 375 17.88 -27.89 9.92
C ASP A 375 19.17 -28.63 9.60
N ALA A 376 19.76 -28.38 8.44
CA ALA A 376 21.04 -29.01 8.05
C ALA A 376 22.18 -28.54 8.96
N SER A 377 22.25 -27.27 9.32
CA SER A 377 23.25 -26.74 10.26
C SER A 377 23.07 -27.35 11.65
N VAL A 378 21.83 -27.49 12.16
CA VAL A 378 21.57 -28.10 13.48
C VAL A 378 21.95 -29.57 13.50
N LYS A 379 21.70 -30.35 12.43
CA LYS A 379 22.13 -31.75 12.31
C LYS A 379 23.63 -31.87 12.40
N ARG A 380 24.39 -31.05 11.71
CA ARG A 380 25.86 -31.04 11.76
C ARG A 380 26.39 -30.72 13.17
N LEU A 381 25.73 -29.77 13.86
CA LEU A 381 26.16 -29.30 15.19
C LEU A 381 25.74 -30.19 16.35
N LYS A 382 24.57 -30.87 16.27
CA LYS A 382 23.94 -31.57 17.39
C LYS A 382 23.56 -33.03 17.11
N GLY A 383 23.88 -33.54 15.91
CA GLY A 383 23.63 -34.92 15.50
C GLY A 383 22.33 -35.13 14.72
N GLU A 384 22.22 -36.28 14.06
CA GLU A 384 21.15 -36.61 13.10
C GLU A 384 19.71 -36.57 13.66
N ASN A 385 19.56 -36.78 14.97
CA ASN A 385 18.24 -36.76 15.65
C ASN A 385 17.79 -35.34 16.01
N ARG A 386 18.46 -34.31 15.53
CA ARG A 386 18.16 -32.91 15.78
C ARG A 386 18.11 -32.12 14.44
N PRO A 387 17.31 -31.08 14.29
CA PRO A 387 16.36 -30.56 15.29
C PRO A 387 15.10 -31.43 15.38
N ILE A 388 14.30 -31.24 16.45
CA ILE A 388 12.98 -31.87 16.62
C ILE A 388 11.94 -31.13 15.79
N ASN A 389 11.99 -29.78 15.80
CA ASN A 389 11.09 -28.92 15.01
C ASN A 389 11.82 -28.40 13.78
N SER A 390 11.11 -28.34 12.63
CA SER A 390 11.68 -27.79 11.40
C SER A 390 12.10 -26.32 11.55
N GLU A 391 13.05 -25.87 10.73
CA GLU A 391 13.51 -24.47 10.75
C GLU A 391 12.37 -23.47 10.60
N MET A 392 11.35 -23.80 9.79
CA MET A 392 10.19 -22.95 9.59
C MET A 392 9.28 -22.91 10.82
N ASP A 393 9.03 -24.07 11.47
CA ASP A 393 8.24 -24.10 12.71
C ASP A 393 8.96 -23.34 13.84
N ARG A 394 10.29 -23.51 13.95
CA ARG A 394 11.12 -22.78 14.92
C ARG A 394 11.08 -21.27 14.66
N ALA A 395 11.20 -20.86 13.40
CA ALA A 395 11.14 -19.47 13.00
C ALA A 395 9.75 -18.85 13.28
N GLU A 396 8.67 -19.59 13.01
CA GLU A 396 7.31 -19.11 13.27
C GLU A 396 7.03 -18.90 14.76
N VAL A 397 7.40 -19.87 15.61
CA VAL A 397 7.28 -19.74 17.07
C VAL A 397 8.09 -18.54 17.60
N LEU A 398 9.31 -18.35 17.10
CA LEU A 398 10.15 -17.21 17.47
C LEU A 398 9.58 -15.88 16.97
N SER A 399 8.95 -15.87 15.81
CA SER A 399 8.32 -14.67 15.25
C SER A 399 7.17 -14.13 16.10
N ALA A 400 6.51 -14.98 16.88
CA ALA A 400 5.46 -14.61 17.81
C ALA A 400 5.99 -13.82 19.04
N LEU A 401 7.31 -13.82 19.29
CA LEU A 401 7.91 -13.02 20.37
C LEU A 401 8.03 -11.55 19.92
N GLU A 402 7.31 -10.66 20.58
CA GLU A 402 7.18 -9.24 20.22
C GLU A 402 8.54 -8.53 20.07
N PHE A 403 9.49 -8.85 20.94
CA PHE A 403 10.81 -8.22 21.02
C PHE A 403 11.85 -8.73 20.01
N ILE A 404 11.50 -9.66 19.12
CA ILE A 404 12.30 -10.01 17.94
C ILE A 404 11.77 -9.22 16.75
N ASP A 405 12.64 -8.51 16.06
CA ASP A 405 12.25 -7.71 14.89
C ASP A 405 12.46 -8.48 13.58
N VAL A 406 13.56 -9.23 13.47
CA VAL A 406 13.94 -9.97 12.25
C VAL A 406 14.54 -11.32 12.60
N ILE A 407 14.19 -12.34 11.81
CA ILE A 407 14.76 -13.69 11.87
C ILE A 407 15.37 -14.01 10.51
N ALA A 408 16.67 -14.26 10.47
CA ALA A 408 17.41 -14.68 9.29
C ALA A 408 17.89 -16.13 9.46
N ILE A 409 17.40 -17.03 8.59
CA ILE A 409 17.83 -18.43 8.59
C ILE A 409 19.17 -18.51 7.86
N PHE A 410 20.14 -19.22 8.41
CA PHE A 410 21.45 -19.44 7.81
C PHE A 410 21.87 -20.92 7.91
N ASP A 411 22.62 -21.40 6.92
CA ASP A 411 23.00 -22.81 6.79
C ASP A 411 24.43 -23.11 7.24
N GLU A 412 25.28 -22.10 7.38
CA GLU A 412 26.66 -22.25 7.77
C GLU A 412 26.82 -22.79 9.22
N ASP A 413 27.94 -23.43 9.50
CA ASP A 413 28.23 -23.97 10.85
C ASP A 413 28.47 -22.86 11.88
N THR A 414 28.86 -21.68 11.40
CA THR A 414 29.02 -20.47 12.23
C THR A 414 28.28 -19.29 11.60
N PRO A 415 27.78 -18.34 12.41
CA PRO A 415 27.06 -17.16 11.91
C PRO A 415 27.98 -16.09 11.32
N LEU A 416 29.24 -16.38 10.99
CA LEU A 416 30.26 -15.41 10.62
C LEU A 416 29.84 -14.52 9.44
N GLU A 417 29.39 -15.15 8.34
CA GLU A 417 28.99 -14.41 7.13
C GLU A 417 27.75 -13.57 7.37
N LEU A 418 26.80 -14.06 8.17
CA LEU A 418 25.61 -13.31 8.54
C LEU A 418 25.97 -12.10 9.43
N ILE A 419 26.89 -12.25 10.39
CA ILE A 419 27.38 -11.16 11.24
C ILE A 419 28.14 -10.12 10.41
N ARG A 420 28.99 -10.56 9.48
CA ARG A 420 29.73 -9.68 8.54
C ARG A 420 28.77 -8.83 7.70
N ARG A 421 27.67 -9.42 7.24
CA ARG A 421 26.65 -8.74 6.44
C ARG A 421 25.87 -7.72 7.27
N ILE A 422 25.45 -8.07 8.47
CA ILE A 422 24.67 -7.22 9.38
C ILE A 422 25.49 -6.07 9.95
N GLN A 423 26.74 -6.33 10.38
CA GLN A 423 27.62 -5.41 11.11
C GLN A 423 26.87 -4.78 12.32
N PRO A 424 26.49 -5.59 13.30
CA PRO A 424 25.64 -5.15 14.40
C PRO A 424 26.38 -4.17 15.33
N ASP A 425 25.62 -3.26 15.95
CA ASP A 425 26.17 -2.42 17.03
C ASP A 425 26.49 -3.26 18.27
N VAL A 426 25.66 -4.28 18.56
CA VAL A 426 25.86 -5.20 19.68
C VAL A 426 25.69 -6.64 19.20
N LEU A 427 26.75 -7.44 19.38
CA LEU A 427 26.71 -8.89 19.21
C LEU A 427 26.49 -9.55 20.56
N VAL A 428 25.45 -10.37 20.70
CA VAL A 428 25.07 -11.01 21.95
C VAL A 428 25.26 -12.52 21.86
N LYS A 429 25.87 -13.11 22.88
CA LYS A 429 25.98 -14.56 23.07
C LYS A 429 25.55 -14.94 24.48
N GLY A 430 25.04 -16.16 24.65
CA GLY A 430 24.64 -16.71 25.92
C GLY A 430 25.68 -17.65 26.51
N GLY A 431 25.79 -17.70 27.83
CA GLY A 431 26.48 -18.75 28.60
C GLY A 431 28.00 -18.71 28.63
N ASP A 432 28.64 -19.83 28.41
CA ASP A 432 30.04 -20.10 28.77
C ASP A 432 31.08 -19.56 27.77
N TYR A 433 30.72 -18.54 26.96
CA TYR A 433 31.65 -17.90 26.03
C TYR A 433 32.45 -16.80 26.74
N THR A 434 33.74 -16.75 26.46
CA THR A 434 34.53 -15.54 26.71
C THR A 434 34.33 -14.57 25.53
N VAL A 435 34.41 -13.25 25.77
CA VAL A 435 34.24 -12.25 24.71
C VAL A 435 35.23 -12.50 23.55
N GLU A 436 36.45 -12.96 23.87
CA GLU A 436 37.51 -13.27 22.91
C GLU A 436 37.17 -14.46 22.01
N GLY A 437 36.38 -15.40 22.51
CA GLY A 437 35.98 -16.63 21.81
C GLY A 437 34.75 -16.50 20.95
N VAL A 438 34.07 -15.31 20.90
CA VAL A 438 32.87 -15.12 20.13
C VAL A 438 33.22 -14.90 18.64
N VAL A 439 32.71 -15.81 17.78
CA VAL A 439 32.85 -15.73 16.34
C VAL A 439 32.16 -14.46 15.79
N GLY A 440 32.86 -13.68 14.94
CA GLY A 440 32.34 -12.48 14.28
C GLY A 440 32.39 -11.22 15.15
N ARG A 441 33.04 -11.26 16.33
CA ARG A 441 33.17 -10.10 17.20
C ARG A 441 33.84 -8.88 16.55
N GLU A 442 34.74 -9.15 15.59
CA GLU A 442 35.44 -8.13 14.82
C GLU A 442 34.56 -7.30 13.90
N PHE A 443 33.37 -7.77 13.60
CA PHE A 443 32.35 -7.08 12.79
C PHE A 443 31.30 -6.35 13.64
N ALA A 444 31.37 -6.46 14.96
CA ALA A 444 30.46 -5.78 15.90
C ALA A 444 31.15 -4.64 16.64
N LYS A 445 30.42 -3.56 16.94
CA LYS A 445 30.99 -2.45 17.76
C LYS A 445 31.20 -2.85 19.22
N LYS A 446 30.35 -3.77 19.72
CA LYS A 446 30.41 -4.28 21.11
C LYS A 446 29.93 -5.72 21.15
N THR A 447 30.62 -6.57 21.93
CA THR A 447 30.17 -7.94 22.24
C THR A 447 29.73 -8.01 23.71
N VAL A 448 28.58 -8.65 23.95
CA VAL A 448 27.98 -8.80 25.29
C VAL A 448 27.66 -10.28 25.51
N ILE A 449 28.09 -10.80 26.67
CA ILE A 449 27.71 -12.15 27.13
C ILE A 449 26.54 -12.02 28.12
N ILE A 450 25.50 -12.82 27.93
CA ILE A 450 24.36 -12.89 28.85
C ILE A 450 24.32 -14.26 29.50
N ASP A 451 24.37 -14.30 30.84
CA ASP A 451 24.31 -15.54 31.59
C ASP A 451 23.00 -16.31 31.35
N PHE A 452 23.11 -17.64 31.32
CA PHE A 452 21.95 -18.52 31.22
C PHE A 452 21.09 -18.43 32.49
N VAL A 453 19.80 -18.72 32.30
CA VAL A 453 18.87 -18.88 33.43
C VAL A 453 19.03 -20.31 33.95
N ASP A 454 19.45 -20.46 35.21
CA ASP A 454 19.65 -21.75 35.84
C ASP A 454 18.42 -22.65 35.74
N GLY A 455 18.67 -23.95 35.48
CA GLY A 455 17.62 -24.97 35.46
C GLY A 455 16.90 -25.17 34.12
N TYR A 456 17.23 -24.41 33.07
CA TYR A 456 16.61 -24.53 31.74
C TYR A 456 17.64 -24.91 30.67
N SER A 457 17.50 -26.10 30.08
CA SER A 457 18.27 -26.54 28.91
C SER A 457 17.42 -27.46 28.03
N THR A 458 17.51 -27.27 26.72
CA THR A 458 16.79 -28.11 25.74
C THR A 458 17.12 -29.58 25.89
N THR A 459 18.39 -29.93 26.16
CA THR A 459 18.85 -31.32 26.38
C THR A 459 18.15 -31.92 27.59
N LYS A 460 18.12 -31.20 28.73
CA LYS A 460 17.48 -31.66 29.96
C LYS A 460 15.94 -31.79 29.79
N THR A 461 15.32 -30.95 29.00
CA THR A 461 13.88 -31.07 28.70
C THR A 461 13.59 -32.32 27.89
N ILE A 462 14.41 -32.66 26.91
CA ILE A 462 14.27 -33.87 26.10
C ILE A 462 14.52 -35.13 26.95
N GLU A 463 15.54 -35.14 27.83
CA GLU A 463 15.83 -36.25 28.75
C GLU A 463 14.64 -36.51 29.69
N ILE A 464 13.99 -35.45 30.19
CA ILE A 464 12.79 -35.58 31.03
C ILE A 464 11.61 -36.15 30.22
N MET A 465 11.40 -35.70 28.98
CA MET A 465 10.34 -36.22 28.12
C MET A 465 10.58 -37.71 27.72
N GLN A 466 11.83 -38.09 27.47
CA GLN A 466 12.20 -39.49 27.17
C GLN A 466 12.24 -40.40 28.38
N GLY A 467 12.44 -39.86 29.58
CA GLY A 467 12.47 -40.60 30.87
C GLY A 467 11.11 -40.74 31.54
N ALA A 468 10.03 -40.15 31.01
CA ALA A 468 8.69 -40.29 31.58
C ALA A 468 7.96 -41.61 31.23
N ASP A 469 8.63 -42.51 30.49
CA ASP A 469 8.16 -43.87 30.19
C ASP A 469 8.86 -44.95 31.03
N LYS A 470 9.25 -44.63 32.28
CA LYS A 470 9.69 -45.63 33.27
C LYS A 470 8.89 -45.54 34.54
#